data_1ac954cfe6fab6cc18e8a818e4185fba
#
_entry.id   1ac954cfe6fab6cc18e8a818e4185fba
#
_cell.length_a   1.000
_cell.length_b   1.000
_cell.length_c   1.000
_cell.angle_alpha   90.00
_cell.angle_beta   90.00
_cell.angle_gamma   90.00
#
_symmetry.space_group_name_H-M   'P 1'
#
loop_
_entity.id
_entity.type
_entity.pdbx_description
1 polymer ?
#
loop_
_entity_poly.entity_id
_entity_poly.type
_entity_poly.pdbx_seq_one_letter_code
_entity_poly.pdbx_strand_id
1 'polypeptide(L)'
;MRVACLGDSITYGYGLPDLTERWTDLAARQTGYEFINCGLSGDTTAGMLIRCHEEVFPLSPDRVVLLGGTNDINTTGEYRSACANMVSLIKHISQRGIGIIMGLPIPMFPEDITARPWDWERDNRRNAEVCASLARWLRCYCKEKGIPVADFRSVFLCPDGSVRRDLLQDGIHPTEEGHRLMADVLCKLLGRADCEGER
;
A
#
# COMPACT_ATOMS: atom_id res chain seq x y z
N MET A 1 14.01 -13.04 8.08
CA MET A 1 13.58 -12.47 6.79
C MET A 1 13.57 -10.95 6.90
N ARG A 2 14.10 -10.25 5.89
CA ARG A 2 14.10 -8.79 5.77
C ARG A 2 13.05 -8.36 4.76
N VAL A 3 12.15 -7.46 5.14
CA VAL A 3 11.03 -6.98 4.32
C VAL A 3 11.12 -5.46 4.19
N ALA A 4 11.33 -4.95 2.99
CA ALA A 4 11.25 -3.52 2.72
C ALA A 4 9.81 -3.14 2.33
N CYS A 5 9.25 -2.09 2.93
CA CYS A 5 7.89 -1.62 2.67
C CYS A 5 7.95 -0.30 1.89
N LEU A 6 7.90 -0.39 0.57
CA LEU A 6 7.95 0.76 -0.33
C LEU A 6 6.54 1.32 -0.55
N GLY A 7 6.34 2.58 -0.21
CA GLY A 7 5.03 3.20 -0.33
C GLY A 7 5.01 4.70 -0.07
N ASP A 8 3.81 5.20 0.10
CA ASP A 8 3.48 6.60 0.32
C ASP A 8 3.23 6.94 1.81
N SER A 9 2.39 7.95 2.08
CA SER A 9 2.01 8.39 3.43
C SER A 9 1.36 7.30 4.28
N ILE A 10 0.65 6.35 3.67
CA ILE A 10 0.02 5.24 4.39
C ILE A 10 1.08 4.28 4.92
N THR A 11 2.14 4.05 4.17
CA THR A 11 3.28 3.25 4.64
C THR A 11 4.13 4.03 5.64
N TYR A 12 4.33 5.32 5.41
CA TYR A 12 5.03 6.22 6.35
C TYR A 12 4.34 6.26 7.72
N GLY A 13 3.01 6.15 7.78
CA GLY A 13 2.20 6.28 9.00
C GLY A 13 1.81 7.74 9.28
N TYR A 14 1.48 8.49 8.22
CA TYR A 14 1.05 9.89 8.34
C TYR A 14 -0.17 10.03 9.24
N GLY A 15 -0.10 11.00 10.16
CA GLY A 15 -1.20 11.32 11.08
C GLY A 15 -1.21 10.47 12.37
N LEU A 16 -0.39 9.42 12.47
CA LEU A 16 -0.27 8.65 13.71
C LEU A 16 0.49 9.47 14.77
N PRO A 17 -0.05 9.56 16.00
CA PRO A 17 0.67 10.20 17.11
C PRO A 17 1.90 9.40 17.54
N ASP A 18 1.86 8.07 17.40
CA ASP A 18 2.97 7.16 17.66
C ASP A 18 3.30 6.35 16.40
N LEU A 19 4.47 6.62 15.81
CA LEU A 19 4.91 5.92 14.61
C LEU A 19 5.25 4.43 14.85
N THR A 20 5.38 3.98 16.09
CA THR A 20 5.53 2.55 16.38
C THR A 20 4.24 1.76 16.15
N GLU A 21 3.10 2.45 16.00
CA GLU A 21 1.79 1.85 15.69
C GLU A 21 1.52 1.75 14.16
N ARG A 22 2.53 2.04 13.30
CA ARG A 22 2.43 1.78 11.86
C ARG A 22 2.25 0.28 11.57
N TRP A 23 1.53 -0.03 10.52
CA TRP A 23 1.34 -1.41 10.09
C TRP A 23 2.66 -2.19 9.87
N THR A 24 3.73 -1.49 9.48
CA THR A 24 5.07 -2.07 9.31
C THR A 24 5.70 -2.49 10.64
N ASP A 25 5.62 -1.63 11.65
CA ASP A 25 6.20 -1.87 12.98
C ASP A 25 5.38 -2.91 13.74
N LEU A 26 4.05 -2.86 13.58
CA LEU A 26 3.14 -3.88 14.11
C LEU A 26 3.44 -5.26 13.49
N ALA A 27 3.62 -5.33 12.17
CA ALA A 27 3.98 -6.58 11.49
C ALA A 27 5.35 -7.10 11.96
N ALA A 28 6.34 -6.22 12.17
CA ALA A 28 7.65 -6.60 12.72
C ALA A 28 7.50 -7.25 14.11
N ARG A 29 6.70 -6.63 15.00
CA ARG A 29 6.44 -7.17 16.35
C ARG A 29 5.72 -8.52 16.32
N GLN A 30 4.75 -8.68 15.40
CA GLN A 30 3.96 -9.92 15.32
C GLN A 30 4.73 -11.09 14.70
N THR A 31 5.60 -10.84 13.71
CA THR A 31 6.29 -11.88 12.95
C THR A 31 7.71 -12.15 13.43
N GLY A 32 8.34 -11.18 14.12
CA GLY A 32 9.76 -11.21 14.44
C GLY A 32 10.69 -10.97 13.23
N TYR A 33 10.15 -10.62 12.06
CA TYR A 33 10.94 -10.27 10.88
C TYR A 33 11.41 -8.81 10.94
N GLU A 34 12.51 -8.53 10.24
CA GLU A 34 13.00 -7.17 10.08
C GLU A 34 12.18 -6.45 9.01
N PHE A 35 11.34 -5.49 9.42
CA PHE A 35 10.62 -4.63 8.50
C PHE A 35 11.31 -3.27 8.41
N ILE A 36 11.58 -2.83 7.18
CA ILE A 36 12.18 -1.52 6.90
C ILE A 36 11.11 -0.66 6.22
N ASN A 37 10.69 0.39 6.90
CA ASN A 37 9.71 1.32 6.36
C ASN A 37 10.37 2.29 5.39
N CYS A 38 10.07 2.15 4.10
CA CYS A 38 10.47 3.03 2.99
C CYS A 38 9.26 3.85 2.50
N GLY A 39 8.36 4.25 3.39
CA GLY A 39 7.23 5.14 3.09
C GLY A 39 7.67 6.60 3.00
N LEU A 40 7.15 7.33 2.02
CA LEU A 40 7.37 8.77 1.85
C LEU A 40 6.03 9.47 1.61
N SER A 41 5.65 10.40 2.51
CA SER A 41 4.37 11.11 2.38
C SER A 41 4.29 11.90 1.07
N GLY A 42 3.17 11.72 0.35
CA GLY A 42 2.93 12.36 -0.94
C GLY A 42 3.59 11.67 -2.14
N ASP A 43 4.32 10.56 -1.91
CA ASP A 43 5.01 9.87 -3.01
C ASP A 43 4.03 9.26 -4.01
N THR A 44 4.41 9.34 -5.28
CA THR A 44 3.72 8.69 -6.39
C THR A 44 4.42 7.41 -6.79
N THR A 45 3.77 6.59 -7.59
CA THR A 45 4.41 5.37 -8.12
C THR A 45 5.64 5.67 -8.99
N ALA A 46 5.72 6.85 -9.60
CA ALA A 46 6.91 7.30 -10.32
C ALA A 46 8.08 7.60 -9.36
N GLY A 47 7.80 8.29 -8.23
CA GLY A 47 8.78 8.51 -7.18
C GLY A 47 9.24 7.19 -6.56
N MET A 48 8.31 6.29 -6.25
CA MET A 48 8.62 4.95 -5.75
C MET A 48 9.56 4.18 -6.71
N LEU A 49 9.38 4.33 -8.03
CA LEU A 49 10.23 3.67 -9.02
C LEU A 49 11.69 4.15 -8.96
N ILE A 50 11.91 5.44 -8.74
CA ILE A 50 13.24 6.02 -8.54
C ILE A 50 13.84 5.54 -7.21
N ARG A 51 13.11 5.74 -6.11
CA ARG A 51 13.56 5.37 -4.75
C ARG A 51 13.79 3.87 -4.58
N CYS A 52 13.11 3.03 -5.35
CA CYS A 52 13.36 1.59 -5.31
C CYS A 52 14.81 1.25 -5.61
N HIS A 53 15.45 1.96 -6.55
CA HIS A 53 16.86 1.78 -6.90
C HIS A 53 17.82 2.35 -5.86
N GLU A 54 17.50 3.50 -5.30
CA GLU A 54 18.39 4.27 -4.43
C GLU A 54 18.29 3.85 -2.95
N GLU A 55 17.08 3.47 -2.51
CA GLU A 55 16.81 3.22 -1.09
C GLU A 55 16.52 1.74 -0.80
N VAL A 56 15.77 1.03 -1.68
CA VAL A 56 15.31 -0.33 -1.38
C VAL A 56 16.36 -1.39 -1.74
N PHE A 57 16.93 -1.31 -2.94
CA PHE A 57 17.90 -2.33 -3.38
C PHE A 57 19.18 -2.38 -2.55
N PRO A 58 19.76 -1.26 -2.05
CA PRO A 58 20.91 -1.32 -1.14
C PRO A 58 20.63 -2.05 0.18
N LEU A 59 19.37 -2.15 0.60
CA LEU A 59 18.99 -2.89 1.80
C LEU A 59 19.06 -4.41 1.62
N SER A 60 19.16 -4.89 0.37
CA SER A 60 19.16 -6.32 0.03
C SER A 60 18.00 -7.09 0.72
N PRO A 61 16.74 -6.67 0.54
CA PRO A 61 15.62 -7.32 1.21
C PRO A 61 15.30 -8.66 0.59
N ASP A 62 14.77 -9.60 1.39
CA ASP A 62 14.23 -10.87 0.90
C ASP A 62 12.90 -10.64 0.16
N ARG A 63 12.11 -9.66 0.63
CA ARG A 63 10.82 -9.30 0.05
C ARG A 63 10.59 -7.78 0.05
N VAL A 64 9.79 -7.32 -0.90
CA VAL A 64 9.28 -5.94 -0.96
C VAL A 64 7.76 -5.96 -0.90
N VAL A 65 7.18 -5.20 0.03
CA VAL A 65 5.75 -4.87 0.00
C VAL A 65 5.59 -3.56 -0.74
N LEU A 66 4.80 -3.56 -1.82
CA LEU A 66 4.48 -2.38 -2.62
C LEU A 66 3.08 -1.88 -2.28
N LEU A 67 2.94 -0.64 -1.83
CA LEU A 67 1.65 0.00 -1.56
C LEU A 67 1.66 1.46 -2.03
N GLY A 68 0.87 1.80 -3.04
CA GLY A 68 0.81 3.16 -3.56
C GLY A 68 -0.19 3.33 -4.72
N GLY A 69 -0.17 4.51 -5.32
CA GLY A 69 -1.03 4.89 -6.44
C GLY A 69 -2.14 5.87 -6.07
N THR A 70 -2.42 6.08 -4.79
CA THR A 70 -3.41 7.06 -4.32
C THR A 70 -3.00 8.49 -4.71
N ASN A 71 -1.72 8.84 -4.58
CA ASN A 71 -1.22 10.16 -4.94
C ASN A 71 -1.18 10.39 -6.45
N ASP A 72 -0.91 9.36 -7.26
CA ASP A 72 -1.04 9.44 -8.72
C ASP A 72 -2.46 9.85 -9.11
N ILE A 73 -3.47 9.18 -8.53
CA ILE A 73 -4.88 9.46 -8.78
C ILE A 73 -5.27 10.86 -8.28
N ASN A 74 -4.83 11.23 -7.07
CA ASN A 74 -5.10 12.55 -6.51
C ASN A 74 -4.51 13.70 -7.34
N THR A 75 -3.43 13.44 -8.08
CA THR A 75 -2.75 14.42 -8.92
C THR A 75 -3.33 14.48 -10.33
N THR A 76 -3.69 13.33 -10.90
CA THR A 76 -4.04 13.23 -12.33
C THR A 76 -5.51 12.89 -12.59
N GLY A 77 -6.25 12.40 -11.58
CA GLY A 77 -7.59 11.84 -11.74
C GLY A 77 -7.63 10.49 -12.48
N GLU A 78 -6.45 9.87 -12.72
CA GLU A 78 -6.28 8.68 -13.55
C GLU A 78 -5.34 7.67 -12.88
N TYR A 79 -5.50 6.37 -13.20
CA TYR A 79 -4.68 5.31 -12.62
C TYR A 79 -3.73 4.60 -13.61
N ARG A 80 -3.77 4.95 -14.90
CA ARG A 80 -2.98 4.25 -15.94
C ARG A 80 -1.48 4.37 -15.75
N SER A 81 -1.00 5.57 -15.38
CA SER A 81 0.42 5.78 -15.06
C SER A 81 0.85 4.97 -13.85
N ALA A 82 0.02 4.93 -12.81
CA ALA A 82 0.27 4.09 -11.64
C ALA A 82 0.39 2.60 -12.01
N CYS A 83 -0.48 2.08 -12.89
CA CYS A 83 -0.37 0.71 -13.39
C CYS A 83 0.97 0.47 -14.11
N ALA A 84 1.37 1.36 -15.02
CA ALA A 84 2.61 1.22 -15.77
C ALA A 84 3.85 1.24 -14.85
N ASN A 85 3.86 2.14 -13.88
CA ASN A 85 4.94 2.25 -12.91
C ASN A 85 4.99 1.02 -11.98
N MET A 86 3.83 0.51 -11.52
CA MET A 86 3.77 -0.72 -10.72
C MET A 86 4.29 -1.94 -11.49
N VAL A 87 3.94 -2.07 -12.77
CA VAL A 87 4.51 -3.12 -13.64
C VAL A 87 6.03 -2.99 -13.73
N SER A 88 6.55 -1.79 -13.88
CA SER A 88 7.99 -1.52 -13.94
C SER A 88 8.68 -1.86 -12.61
N LEU A 89 8.09 -1.47 -11.46
CA LEU A 89 8.58 -1.82 -10.12
C LEU A 89 8.65 -3.34 -9.95
N ILE A 90 7.55 -4.04 -10.27
CA ILE A 90 7.49 -5.51 -10.21
C ILE A 90 8.61 -6.14 -11.05
N LYS A 91 8.81 -5.65 -12.28
CA LYS A 91 9.86 -6.15 -13.17
C LYS A 91 11.25 -5.93 -12.58
N HIS A 92 11.56 -4.72 -12.10
CA HIS A 92 12.89 -4.40 -11.56
C HIS A 92 13.20 -5.18 -10.29
N ILE A 93 12.21 -5.37 -9.40
CA ILE A 93 12.36 -6.14 -8.16
C ILE A 93 12.54 -7.63 -8.49
N SER A 94 11.69 -8.20 -9.37
CA SER A 94 11.77 -9.61 -9.76
C SER A 94 13.08 -9.96 -10.47
N GLN A 95 13.63 -9.05 -11.28
CA GLN A 95 14.92 -9.26 -11.95
C GLN A 95 16.11 -9.38 -10.98
N ARG A 96 15.93 -8.97 -9.72
CA ARG A 96 16.92 -9.15 -8.64
C ARG A 96 16.68 -10.37 -7.76
N GLY A 97 15.68 -11.17 -8.10
CA GLY A 97 15.31 -12.36 -7.31
C GLY A 97 14.62 -12.02 -5.98
N ILE A 98 14.20 -10.76 -5.79
CA ILE A 98 13.52 -10.31 -4.57
C ILE A 98 12.03 -10.67 -4.67
N GLY A 99 11.48 -11.26 -3.60
CA GLY A 99 10.05 -11.57 -3.51
C GLY A 99 9.19 -10.30 -3.44
N ILE A 100 7.97 -10.36 -3.99
CA ILE A 100 7.03 -9.21 -4.00
C ILE A 100 5.75 -9.59 -3.31
N ILE A 101 5.21 -8.65 -2.53
CA ILE A 101 3.85 -8.66 -2.01
C ILE A 101 3.19 -7.35 -2.47
N MET A 102 2.07 -7.45 -3.15
CA MET A 102 1.30 -6.28 -3.57
C MET A 102 0.26 -5.92 -2.51
N GLY A 103 0.41 -4.76 -1.88
CA GLY A 103 -0.64 -4.13 -1.06
C GLY A 103 -1.68 -3.47 -1.96
N LEU A 104 -2.95 -3.79 -1.78
CA LEU A 104 -4.01 -3.09 -2.51
C LEU A 104 -4.29 -1.74 -1.86
N PRO A 105 -4.39 -0.65 -2.66
CA PRO A 105 -4.75 0.67 -2.16
C PRO A 105 -6.05 0.63 -1.36
N ILE A 106 -6.03 1.22 -0.16
CA ILE A 106 -7.21 1.30 0.71
C ILE A 106 -8.27 2.23 0.08
N PRO A 107 -9.55 2.09 0.45
CA PRO A 107 -10.58 2.98 -0.07
C PRO A 107 -10.42 4.40 0.48
N MET A 108 -10.92 5.37 -0.27
CA MET A 108 -11.05 6.76 0.18
C MET A 108 -12.48 7.00 0.66
N PHE A 109 -12.66 7.88 1.65
CA PHE A 109 -13.94 8.40 2.08
C PHE A 109 -14.03 9.89 1.70
N PRO A 110 -14.62 10.22 0.54
CA PRO A 110 -14.53 11.54 -0.10
C PRO A 110 -15.04 12.69 0.75
N GLU A 111 -16.04 12.44 1.58
CA GLU A 111 -16.73 13.44 2.40
C GLU A 111 -15.85 14.00 3.51
N ASP A 112 -14.84 13.26 3.96
CA ASP A 112 -13.90 13.68 5.01
C ASP A 112 -12.62 14.31 4.45
N ILE A 113 -12.41 14.24 3.13
CA ILE A 113 -11.21 14.80 2.50
C ILE A 113 -11.34 16.32 2.39
N THR A 114 -10.58 17.02 3.21
CA THR A 114 -10.55 18.48 3.17
C THR A 114 -9.87 18.99 1.89
N ALA A 115 -10.61 19.78 1.10
CA ALA A 115 -10.06 20.45 -0.07
C ALA A 115 -9.00 21.49 0.37
N ARG A 116 -7.85 21.48 -0.28
CA ARG A 116 -6.83 22.51 -0.12
C ARG A 116 -7.10 23.66 -1.10
N PRO A 117 -6.62 24.88 -0.83
CA PRO A 117 -6.91 26.04 -1.70
C PRO A 117 -6.48 25.85 -3.17
N TRP A 118 -5.55 24.94 -3.44
CA TRP A 118 -5.06 24.60 -4.79
C TRP A 118 -5.68 23.35 -5.42
N ASP A 119 -6.62 22.68 -4.69
CA ASP A 119 -7.28 21.44 -5.14
C ASP A 119 -8.64 21.72 -5.80
N TRP A 120 -8.86 22.94 -6.34
CA TRP A 120 -10.14 23.41 -6.85
C TRP A 120 -10.74 22.57 -8.00
N GLU A 121 -9.91 21.81 -8.73
CA GLU A 121 -10.35 20.87 -9.78
C GLU A 121 -10.50 19.42 -9.28
N ARG A 122 -10.20 19.15 -8.00
CA ARG A 122 -10.14 17.80 -7.47
C ARG A 122 -11.53 17.25 -7.19
N ASP A 123 -11.91 16.18 -7.88
CA ASP A 123 -13.13 15.41 -7.62
C ASP A 123 -12.79 14.20 -6.75
N ASN A 124 -12.95 14.33 -5.42
CA ASN A 124 -12.66 13.28 -4.46
C ASN A 124 -13.55 12.04 -4.65
N ARG A 125 -14.80 12.18 -5.10
CA ARG A 125 -15.71 11.05 -5.35
C ARG A 125 -15.24 10.26 -6.56
N ARG A 126 -14.94 10.94 -7.66
CA ARG A 126 -14.33 10.31 -8.83
C ARG A 126 -13.01 9.64 -8.48
N ASN A 127 -12.13 10.29 -7.72
CA ASN A 127 -10.84 9.73 -7.31
C ASN A 127 -11.01 8.46 -6.47
N ALA A 128 -12.02 8.38 -5.60
CA ALA A 128 -12.34 7.16 -4.85
C ALA A 128 -12.75 5.99 -5.77
N GLU A 129 -13.55 6.25 -6.82
CA GLU A 129 -13.92 5.25 -7.83
C GLU A 129 -12.73 4.80 -8.66
N VAL A 130 -11.87 5.74 -9.05
CA VAL A 130 -10.61 5.47 -9.78
C VAL A 130 -9.65 4.65 -8.92
N CYS A 131 -9.54 4.94 -7.62
CA CYS A 131 -8.76 4.15 -6.66
C CYS A 131 -9.30 2.71 -6.54
N ALA A 132 -10.62 2.54 -6.50
CA ALA A 132 -11.23 1.21 -6.54
C ALA A 132 -10.91 0.46 -7.85
N SER A 133 -10.83 1.17 -8.97
CA SER A 133 -10.47 0.60 -10.26
C SER A 133 -9.00 0.17 -10.31
N LEU A 134 -8.08 0.97 -9.75
CA LEU A 134 -6.68 0.59 -9.58
C LEU A 134 -6.55 -0.68 -8.74
N ALA A 135 -7.24 -0.76 -7.60
CA ALA A 135 -7.17 -1.93 -6.72
C ALA A 135 -7.67 -3.20 -7.43
N ARG A 136 -8.76 -3.11 -8.22
CA ARG A 136 -9.26 -4.23 -9.04
C ARG A 136 -8.23 -4.65 -10.09
N TRP A 137 -7.64 -3.69 -10.79
CA TRP A 137 -6.64 -3.97 -11.81
C TRP A 137 -5.40 -4.64 -11.21
N LEU A 138 -4.86 -4.11 -10.11
CA LEU A 138 -3.71 -4.70 -9.39
C LEU A 138 -4.01 -6.14 -8.95
N ARG A 139 -5.20 -6.40 -8.40
CA ARG A 139 -5.62 -7.75 -8.00
C ARG A 139 -5.62 -8.73 -9.18
N CYS A 140 -6.19 -8.32 -10.32
CA CYS A 140 -6.23 -9.16 -11.52
C CYS A 140 -4.82 -9.41 -12.07
N TYR A 141 -4.01 -8.37 -12.17
CA TYR A 141 -2.63 -8.47 -12.65
C TYR A 141 -1.77 -9.38 -11.76
N CYS A 142 -1.84 -9.20 -10.44
CA CYS A 142 -1.10 -10.02 -9.49
C CYS A 142 -1.53 -11.49 -9.53
N LYS A 143 -2.84 -11.75 -9.66
CA LYS A 143 -3.36 -13.11 -9.83
C LYS A 143 -2.80 -13.78 -11.08
N GLU A 144 -2.76 -13.07 -12.22
CA GLU A 144 -2.18 -13.57 -13.46
C GLU A 144 -0.68 -13.88 -13.34
N LYS A 145 0.05 -13.06 -12.59
CA LYS A 145 1.51 -13.17 -12.41
C LYS A 145 1.92 -14.04 -11.21
N GLY A 146 0.99 -14.60 -10.46
CA GLY A 146 1.28 -15.38 -9.24
C GLY A 146 1.91 -14.56 -8.11
N ILE A 147 1.64 -13.25 -8.08
CA ILE A 147 2.16 -12.34 -7.04
C ILE A 147 1.22 -12.36 -5.84
N PRO A 148 1.71 -12.64 -4.61
CA PRO A 148 0.91 -12.56 -3.41
C PRO A 148 0.31 -11.16 -3.20
N VAL A 149 -0.95 -11.11 -2.76
CA VAL A 149 -1.68 -9.86 -2.52
C VAL A 149 -2.02 -9.71 -1.04
N ALA A 150 -1.53 -8.65 -0.41
CA ALA A 150 -2.01 -8.17 0.87
C ALA A 150 -3.25 -7.29 0.63
N ASP A 151 -4.43 -7.86 0.87
CA ASP A 151 -5.70 -7.16 0.63
C ASP A 151 -6.02 -6.18 1.76
N PHE A 152 -5.20 -5.13 1.86
CA PHE A 152 -5.42 -4.06 2.84
C PHE A 152 -6.77 -3.38 2.65
N ARG A 153 -7.27 -3.32 1.41
CA ARG A 153 -8.54 -2.68 1.10
C ARG A 153 -9.73 -3.32 1.81
N SER A 154 -9.75 -4.65 1.89
CA SER A 154 -10.92 -5.40 2.39
C SER A 154 -11.28 -5.06 3.83
N VAL A 155 -10.30 -4.76 4.70
CA VAL A 155 -10.56 -4.44 6.11
C VAL A 155 -11.17 -3.06 6.33
N PHE A 156 -11.08 -2.19 5.32
CA PHE A 156 -11.70 -0.86 5.32
C PHE A 156 -13.09 -0.84 4.65
N LEU A 157 -13.65 -2.00 4.34
CA LEU A 157 -14.98 -2.11 3.73
C LEU A 157 -15.92 -2.91 4.63
N CYS A 158 -17.15 -2.44 4.73
CA CYS A 158 -18.26 -3.22 5.30
C CYS A 158 -18.72 -4.32 4.32
N PRO A 159 -19.51 -5.30 4.78
CA PRO A 159 -20.05 -6.36 3.92
C PRO A 159 -20.90 -5.85 2.75
N ASP A 160 -21.52 -4.69 2.87
CA ASP A 160 -22.30 -4.02 1.82
C ASP A 160 -21.42 -3.21 0.83
N GLY A 161 -20.10 -3.19 1.06
CA GLY A 161 -19.14 -2.45 0.25
C GLY A 161 -18.95 -0.99 0.63
N SER A 162 -19.65 -0.47 1.62
CA SER A 162 -19.42 0.87 2.15
C SER A 162 -18.09 0.97 2.88
N VAL A 163 -17.53 2.18 2.92
CA VAL A 163 -16.24 2.44 3.57
C VAL A 163 -16.41 2.56 5.07
N ARG A 164 -15.56 1.87 5.82
CA ARG A 164 -15.45 1.99 7.28
C ARG A 164 -14.75 3.31 7.63
N ARG A 165 -15.56 4.37 7.76
CA ARG A 165 -15.08 5.72 8.08
C ARG A 165 -14.33 5.78 9.41
N ASP A 166 -14.73 4.94 10.37
CA ASP A 166 -14.10 4.81 11.70
C ASP A 166 -12.62 4.42 11.65
N LEU A 167 -12.16 3.84 10.53
CA LEU A 167 -10.78 3.43 10.31
C LEU A 167 -9.93 4.47 9.59
N LEU A 168 -10.50 5.61 9.20
CA LEU A 168 -9.82 6.69 8.48
C LEU A 168 -9.82 7.97 9.30
N GLN A 169 -8.68 8.70 9.33
CA GLN A 169 -8.54 9.95 10.08
C GLN A 169 -9.12 11.15 9.34
N ASP A 170 -8.87 11.20 8.02
CA ASP A 170 -9.17 12.34 7.14
C ASP A 170 -9.74 11.90 5.79
N GLY A 171 -10.32 10.70 5.74
CA GLY A 171 -10.86 10.11 4.53
C GLY A 171 -9.83 9.41 3.64
N ILE A 172 -8.53 9.44 3.97
CA ILE A 172 -7.44 8.81 3.22
C ILE A 172 -6.52 7.99 4.13
N HIS A 173 -6.10 8.56 5.26
CA HIS A 173 -5.07 7.96 6.11
C HIS A 173 -5.69 7.08 7.20
N PRO A 174 -5.15 5.87 7.44
CA PRO A 174 -5.66 4.97 8.47
C PRO A 174 -5.50 5.55 9.88
N THR A 175 -6.44 5.21 10.76
CA THR A 175 -6.28 5.34 12.21
C THR A 175 -5.30 4.25 12.73
N GLU A 176 -4.91 4.32 14.03
CA GLU A 176 -4.14 3.24 14.67
C GLU A 176 -4.80 1.87 14.48
N GLU A 177 -6.12 1.79 14.65
CA GLU A 177 -6.88 0.56 14.41
C GLU A 177 -6.83 0.12 12.94
N GLY A 178 -6.91 1.06 12.00
CA GLY A 178 -6.73 0.78 10.57
C GLY A 178 -5.35 0.18 10.29
N HIS A 179 -4.29 0.74 10.86
CA HIS A 179 -2.93 0.20 10.75
C HIS A 179 -2.80 -1.19 11.37
N ARG A 180 -3.42 -1.43 12.54
CA ARG A 180 -3.42 -2.74 13.18
C ARG A 180 -4.06 -3.81 12.27
N LEU A 181 -5.21 -3.51 11.68
CA LEU A 181 -5.87 -4.42 10.76
C LEU A 181 -5.05 -4.69 9.49
N MET A 182 -4.33 -3.69 8.96
CA MET A 182 -3.39 -3.89 7.84
C MET A 182 -2.26 -4.84 8.23
N ALA A 183 -1.67 -4.67 9.41
CA ALA A 183 -0.64 -5.57 9.91
C ALA A 183 -1.14 -7.02 10.00
N ASP A 184 -2.35 -7.23 10.55
CA ASP A 184 -2.96 -8.56 10.66
C ASP A 184 -3.16 -9.23 9.28
N VAL A 185 -3.56 -8.46 8.26
CA VAL A 185 -3.68 -8.97 6.88
C VAL A 185 -2.33 -9.45 6.35
N LEU A 186 -1.28 -8.65 6.54
CA LEU A 186 0.06 -8.99 6.05
C LEU A 186 0.65 -10.18 6.80
N CYS A 187 0.52 -10.22 8.13
CA CYS A 187 1.04 -11.32 8.95
C CYS A 187 0.37 -12.66 8.61
N LYS A 188 -0.95 -12.66 8.38
CA LYS A 188 -1.67 -13.86 7.92
C LYS A 188 -1.19 -14.35 6.55
N LEU A 189 -0.82 -13.44 5.66
CA LEU A 189 -0.28 -13.77 4.34
C LEU A 189 1.12 -14.38 4.46
N LEU A 190 1.98 -13.79 5.28
CA LEU A 190 3.36 -14.27 5.50
C LEU A 190 3.38 -15.64 6.18
N GLY A 191 2.57 -15.86 7.22
CA GLY A 191 2.49 -17.16 7.89
C GLY A 191 1.97 -18.30 7.01
N ARG A 192 1.15 -18.02 6.00
CA ARG A 192 0.74 -19.02 4.99
C ARG A 192 1.87 -19.34 4.01
N ALA A 193 2.64 -18.34 3.60
CA ALA A 193 3.74 -18.52 2.66
C ALA A 193 4.89 -19.36 3.27
N ASP A 194 5.17 -19.19 4.54
CA ASP A 194 6.21 -19.95 5.23
C ASP A 194 5.83 -21.43 5.42
N CYS A 195 4.54 -21.73 5.63
CA CYS A 195 4.02 -23.12 5.70
C CYS A 195 4.02 -23.85 4.36
N GLU A 196 3.98 -23.15 3.24
CA GLU A 196 4.02 -23.74 1.89
C GLU A 196 5.44 -23.93 1.37
N GLY A 197 6.41 -23.17 1.88
CA GLY A 197 7.82 -23.28 1.49
C GLY A 197 8.60 -24.42 2.15
N GLU A 198 8.03 -25.06 3.18
CA GLU A 198 8.62 -26.22 3.87
C GLU A 198 8.18 -27.58 3.29
N ARG A 199 7.44 -27.58 2.19
CA ARG A 199 7.02 -28.78 1.44
C ARG A 199 7.68 -28.85 0.10
#